data_a1f1385c95b12a1da4b54233eebe955f
#
_entry.id   a1f1385c95b12a1da4b54233eebe955f
#
_cell.length_a   1.000
_cell.length_b   1.000
_cell.length_c   1.000
_cell.angle_alpha   90.00
_cell.angle_beta   90.00
_cell.angle_gamma   90.00
#
_symmetry.space_group_name_H-M   'P 1'
#
loop_
_entity.id
_entity.type
_entity.pdbx_description
1 polymer ?
#
loop_
_entity_poly.entity_id
_entity_poly.type
_entity_poly.pdbx_seq_one_letter_code
_entity_poly.pdbx_strand_id
1 'polypeptide(L)'
;MSTIHEFPKNYERFIAQGEEALVEHNQIAALENFQQAYQLQQTPPVNQKIVQLLLEMGEADEALALAEAFQETYFENLETAAIYMQIYSQSRRFIEGYILLKQLLQTKKITLAQQKTLEQQLMQVEEAYQQLETQQIQAIKRNLLVSDQLPVYQQLANIKTSLYLPKPVFVEVAKDLVMNQALSYFAREWFIEELALLQFSEPLTFLWYDNQPQTVLLEGKTGPLNTPIYSKICTELRNR
;
A
#
# COMPACT_ATOMS: atom_id res chain seq x y z
N MET A 1 17.76 31.38 -34.23
CA MET A 1 18.45 30.60 -33.19
C MET A 1 17.88 31.06 -31.88
N SER A 2 16.79 30.44 -31.47
CA SER A 2 16.10 30.82 -30.23
C SER A 2 16.52 29.88 -29.10
N THR A 3 16.94 30.42 -28.14
CA THR A 3 17.71 30.20 -26.95
C THR A 3 17.11 29.19 -25.96
N ILE A 4 17.84 28.12 -25.75
CA ILE A 4 17.71 27.10 -24.69
C ILE A 4 17.84 27.71 -23.26
N HIS A 5 17.92 29.04 -23.12
CA HIS A 5 18.18 29.70 -21.83
C HIS A 5 16.95 30.15 -21.02
N GLU A 6 15.72 29.92 -21.49
CA GLU A 6 14.52 30.35 -20.75
C GLU A 6 13.97 29.33 -19.75
N PHE A 7 14.28 28.05 -19.93
CA PHE A 7 13.74 26.97 -19.09
C PHE A 7 14.17 27.01 -17.61
N PRO A 8 15.45 27.22 -17.27
CA PRO A 8 15.85 27.23 -15.86
C PRO A 8 15.22 28.38 -15.07
N LYS A 9 15.13 29.58 -15.68
CA LYS A 9 14.53 30.78 -15.03
C LYS A 9 13.03 30.61 -14.76
N ASN A 10 12.30 29.92 -15.63
CA ASN A 10 10.88 29.67 -15.41
C ASN A 10 10.65 28.63 -14.31
N TYR A 11 11.44 27.56 -14.25
CA TYR A 11 11.38 26.58 -13.18
C TYR A 11 11.60 27.22 -11.80
N GLU A 12 12.71 27.96 -11.64
CA GLU A 12 13.02 28.65 -10.37
C GLU A 12 11.95 29.68 -9.99
N ARG A 13 11.39 30.40 -10.98
CA ARG A 13 10.30 31.35 -10.76
C ARG A 13 9.06 30.67 -10.21
N PHE A 14 8.64 29.55 -10.80
CA PHE A 14 7.47 28.81 -10.30
C PHE A 14 7.70 28.20 -8.91
N ILE A 15 8.93 27.75 -8.61
CA ILE A 15 9.27 27.33 -7.24
C ILE A 15 9.10 28.50 -6.27
N ALA A 16 9.67 29.67 -6.58
CA ALA A 16 9.58 30.85 -5.70
C ALA A 16 8.11 31.31 -5.50
N GLN A 17 7.31 31.33 -6.57
CA GLN A 17 5.88 31.67 -6.49
C GLN A 17 5.09 30.63 -5.66
N GLY A 18 5.42 29.36 -5.76
CA GLY A 18 4.83 28.30 -4.95
C GLY A 18 5.15 28.47 -3.46
N GLU A 19 6.42 28.79 -3.12
CA GLU A 19 6.84 29.08 -1.74
C GLU A 19 6.16 30.32 -1.17
N GLU A 20 6.05 31.39 -1.96
CA GLU A 20 5.34 32.62 -1.57
C GLU A 20 3.86 32.33 -1.27
N ALA A 21 3.20 31.56 -2.15
CA ALA A 21 1.82 31.15 -1.95
C ALA A 21 1.63 30.29 -0.67
N LEU A 22 2.61 29.45 -0.30
CA LEU A 22 2.60 28.71 0.97
C LEU A 22 2.66 29.66 2.17
N VAL A 23 3.51 30.68 2.11
CA VAL A 23 3.60 31.72 3.18
C VAL A 23 2.28 32.46 3.33
N GLU A 24 1.57 32.70 2.22
CA GLU A 24 0.26 33.33 2.20
C GLU A 24 -0.90 32.38 2.57
N HIS A 25 -0.61 31.11 2.93
CA HIS A 25 -1.59 30.07 3.19
C HIS A 25 -2.52 29.76 2.00
N ASN A 26 -2.08 30.04 0.78
CA ASN A 26 -2.82 29.77 -0.45
C ASN A 26 -2.36 28.44 -1.07
N GLN A 27 -2.86 27.33 -0.52
CA GLN A 27 -2.49 26.00 -0.96
C GLN A 27 -2.78 25.72 -2.43
N ILE A 28 -3.87 26.27 -2.98
CA ILE A 28 -4.25 26.08 -4.38
C ILE A 28 -3.22 26.75 -5.30
N ALA A 29 -2.88 28.00 -5.06
CA ALA A 29 -1.87 28.70 -5.86
C ALA A 29 -0.49 28.06 -5.70
N ALA A 30 -0.13 27.57 -4.51
CA ALA A 30 1.11 26.85 -4.28
C ALA A 30 1.16 25.56 -5.13
N LEU A 31 0.09 24.77 -5.11
CA LEU A 31 -0.02 23.54 -5.89
C LEU A 31 0.11 23.82 -7.40
N GLU A 32 -0.61 24.81 -7.92
CA GLU A 32 -0.54 25.20 -9.34
C GLU A 32 0.89 25.56 -9.76
N ASN A 33 1.58 26.37 -8.95
CA ASN A 33 2.94 26.81 -9.25
C ASN A 33 3.93 25.62 -9.19
N PHE A 34 3.86 24.76 -8.18
CA PHE A 34 4.72 23.58 -8.12
C PHE A 34 4.42 22.59 -9.25
N GLN A 35 3.16 22.44 -9.67
CA GLN A 35 2.82 21.65 -10.85
C GLN A 35 3.41 22.22 -12.14
N GLN A 36 3.41 23.55 -12.32
CA GLN A 36 4.09 24.20 -13.45
C GLN A 36 5.61 23.97 -13.41
N ALA A 37 6.23 24.06 -12.23
CA ALA A 37 7.63 23.73 -12.07
C ALA A 37 7.90 22.26 -12.41
N TYR A 38 7.06 21.33 -11.96
CA TYR A 38 7.18 19.90 -12.21
C TYR A 38 7.02 19.53 -13.68
N GLN A 39 6.15 20.23 -14.43
CA GLN A 39 6.00 20.05 -15.87
C GLN A 39 7.28 20.45 -16.64
N LEU A 40 8.01 21.45 -16.13
CA LEU A 40 9.28 21.87 -16.73
C LEU A 40 10.42 20.94 -16.37
N GLN A 41 10.47 20.51 -15.12
CA GLN A 41 11.50 19.60 -14.62
C GLN A 41 10.96 18.77 -13.45
N GLN A 42 10.88 17.46 -13.68
CA GLN A 42 10.46 16.50 -12.66
C GLN A 42 11.63 16.22 -11.72
N THR A 43 11.55 16.78 -10.50
CA THR A 43 12.58 16.59 -9.48
C THR A 43 11.96 16.07 -8.18
N PRO A 44 12.69 15.25 -7.39
CA PRO A 44 12.18 14.74 -6.11
C PRO A 44 11.72 15.84 -5.15
N PRO A 45 12.44 16.97 -4.96
CA PRO A 45 11.99 18.02 -4.04
C PRO A 45 10.64 18.64 -4.41
N VAL A 46 10.40 18.88 -5.72
CA VAL A 46 9.12 19.43 -6.18
C VAL A 46 8.02 18.39 -6.08
N ASN A 47 8.32 17.13 -6.41
CA ASN A 47 7.41 16.01 -6.23
C ASN A 47 6.93 15.94 -4.77
N GLN A 48 7.84 15.97 -3.80
CA GLN A 48 7.52 15.92 -2.37
C GLN A 48 6.63 17.09 -1.91
N LYS A 49 6.87 18.30 -2.41
CA LYS A 49 6.01 19.46 -2.11
C LYS A 49 4.60 19.31 -2.64
N ILE A 50 4.44 18.84 -3.88
CA ILE A 50 3.13 18.59 -4.47
C ILE A 50 2.41 17.49 -3.69
N VAL A 51 3.09 16.39 -3.39
CA VAL A 51 2.54 15.27 -2.61
C VAL A 51 2.06 15.73 -1.24
N GLN A 52 2.85 16.53 -0.54
CA GLN A 52 2.46 17.07 0.77
C GLN A 52 1.21 17.95 0.67
N LEU A 53 1.13 18.85 -0.32
CA LEU A 53 -0.06 19.67 -0.55
C LEU A 53 -1.30 18.83 -0.88
N LEU A 54 -1.16 17.82 -1.73
CA LEU A 54 -2.26 16.89 -2.05
C LEU A 54 -2.76 16.18 -0.79
N LEU A 55 -1.85 15.73 0.09
CA LEU A 55 -2.23 15.13 1.37
C LEU A 55 -2.97 16.10 2.29
N GLU A 56 -2.52 17.36 2.37
CA GLU A 56 -3.20 18.42 3.15
C GLU A 56 -4.60 18.74 2.59
N MET A 57 -4.81 18.55 1.28
CA MET A 57 -6.09 18.73 0.60
C MET A 57 -6.98 17.47 0.65
N GLY A 58 -6.45 16.34 1.15
CA GLY A 58 -7.17 15.06 1.23
C GLY A 58 -7.15 14.22 -0.04
N GLU A 59 -6.32 14.60 -1.02
CA GLU A 59 -6.20 13.94 -2.34
C GLU A 59 -5.13 12.83 -2.30
N ALA A 60 -5.31 11.86 -1.40
CA ALA A 60 -4.29 10.86 -1.11
C ALA A 60 -4.01 9.91 -2.29
N ASP A 61 -5.01 9.60 -3.13
CA ASP A 61 -4.81 8.73 -4.30
C ASP A 61 -3.98 9.42 -5.39
N GLU A 62 -4.18 10.73 -5.61
CA GLU A 62 -3.33 11.51 -6.51
C GLU A 62 -1.91 11.66 -5.94
N ALA A 63 -1.80 11.87 -4.63
CA ALA A 63 -0.51 11.89 -3.94
C ALA A 63 0.27 10.59 -4.13
N LEU A 64 -0.40 9.43 -4.03
CA LEU A 64 0.22 8.12 -4.25
C LEU A 64 0.75 7.98 -5.69
N ALA A 65 -0.10 8.24 -6.68
CA ALA A 65 0.28 8.13 -8.08
C ALA A 65 1.50 9.01 -8.44
N LEU A 66 1.60 10.19 -7.83
CA LEU A 66 2.72 11.10 -8.05
C LEU A 66 3.98 10.66 -7.28
N ALA A 67 3.83 10.17 -6.05
CA ALA A 67 4.95 9.74 -5.20
C ALA A 67 5.64 8.47 -5.72
N GLU A 68 4.91 7.57 -6.40
CA GLU A 68 5.45 6.33 -6.95
C GLU A 68 6.61 6.57 -7.93
N ALA A 69 6.59 7.69 -8.68
CA ALA A 69 7.65 8.04 -9.62
C ALA A 69 9.02 8.25 -8.95
N PHE A 70 9.04 8.59 -7.66
CA PHE A 70 10.24 8.87 -6.87
C PHE A 70 10.26 8.06 -5.56
N GLN A 71 9.60 6.92 -5.51
CA GLN A 71 9.44 6.12 -4.29
C GLN A 71 10.75 5.96 -3.49
N GLU A 72 11.85 5.66 -4.16
CA GLU A 72 13.13 5.41 -3.47
C GLU A 72 13.63 6.63 -2.69
N THR A 73 13.41 7.84 -3.20
CA THR A 73 13.88 9.08 -2.55
C THR A 73 13.12 9.39 -1.26
N TYR A 74 11.89 8.90 -1.13
CA TYR A 74 11.13 9.05 0.11
C TYR A 74 11.73 8.27 1.29
N PHE A 75 12.49 7.22 1.02
CA PHE A 75 13.10 6.39 2.06
C PHE A 75 14.57 6.71 2.34
N GLU A 76 15.08 7.82 1.83
CA GLU A 76 16.41 8.32 2.14
C GLU A 76 16.53 8.85 3.58
N ASN A 77 15.43 9.35 4.14
CA ASN A 77 15.35 9.80 5.53
C ASN A 77 13.97 9.50 6.14
N LEU A 78 13.87 9.62 7.47
CA LEU A 78 12.65 9.27 8.21
C LEU A 78 11.50 10.25 7.96
N GLU A 79 11.79 11.53 7.72
CA GLU A 79 10.78 12.57 7.52
C GLU A 79 10.00 12.33 6.22
N THR A 80 10.71 12.16 5.11
CA THR A 80 10.09 11.85 3.81
C THR A 80 9.43 10.47 3.81
N ALA A 81 9.99 9.49 4.51
CA ALA A 81 9.36 8.18 4.70
C ALA A 81 8.02 8.29 5.46
N ALA A 82 7.93 9.17 6.45
CA ALA A 82 6.68 9.43 7.17
C ALA A 82 5.60 10.04 6.25
N ILE A 83 5.98 10.97 5.36
CA ILE A 83 5.07 11.51 4.33
C ILE A 83 4.54 10.36 3.44
N TYR A 84 5.41 9.47 3.00
CA TYR A 84 5.02 8.33 2.18
C TYR A 84 4.06 7.38 2.92
N MET A 85 4.28 7.12 4.21
CA MET A 85 3.36 6.34 5.04
C MET A 85 2.03 7.06 5.29
N GLN A 86 2.05 8.40 5.34
CA GLN A 86 0.82 9.18 5.44
C GLN A 86 -0.08 9.01 4.22
N ILE A 87 0.48 8.83 3.01
CA ILE A 87 -0.28 8.52 1.80
C ILE A 87 -1.10 7.23 2.02
N TYR A 88 -0.45 6.14 2.46
CA TYR A 88 -1.12 4.87 2.73
C TYR A 88 -2.20 4.97 3.82
N SER A 89 -1.94 5.79 4.85
CA SER A 89 -2.91 6.03 5.92
C SER A 89 -4.16 6.73 5.42
N GLN A 90 -4.00 7.81 4.66
CA GLN A 90 -5.11 8.63 4.18
C GLN A 90 -5.90 7.94 3.06
N SER A 91 -5.22 7.20 2.18
CA SER A 91 -5.88 6.36 1.16
C SER A 91 -6.49 5.07 1.72
N ARG A 92 -6.34 4.83 3.04
CA ARG A 92 -6.84 3.63 3.74
C ARG A 92 -6.23 2.32 3.24
N ARG A 93 -5.06 2.37 2.64
CA ARG A 93 -4.33 1.21 2.10
C ARG A 93 -3.37 0.65 3.15
N PHE A 94 -3.88 0.39 4.37
CA PHE A 94 -3.08 -0.02 5.53
C PHE A 94 -2.27 -1.29 5.27
N ILE A 95 -2.88 -2.31 4.68
CA ILE A 95 -2.23 -3.60 4.40
C ILE A 95 -1.01 -3.40 3.51
N GLU A 96 -1.15 -2.62 2.43
CA GLU A 96 -0.04 -2.32 1.51
C GLU A 96 1.06 -1.51 2.20
N GLY A 97 0.69 -0.56 3.08
CA GLY A 97 1.66 0.19 3.89
C GLY A 97 2.48 -0.74 4.80
N TYR A 98 1.84 -1.69 5.50
CA TYR A 98 2.55 -2.69 6.32
C TYR A 98 3.46 -3.60 5.48
N ILE A 99 2.99 -4.06 4.32
CA ILE A 99 3.78 -4.88 3.40
C ILE A 99 5.01 -4.10 2.93
N LEU A 100 4.84 -2.86 2.52
CA LEU A 100 5.95 -2.00 2.09
C LEU A 100 7.01 -1.86 3.18
N LEU A 101 6.61 -1.59 4.42
CA LEU A 101 7.54 -1.50 5.55
C LEU A 101 8.34 -2.79 5.77
N LYS A 102 7.71 -3.96 5.61
CA LYS A 102 8.41 -5.25 5.69
C LYS A 102 9.42 -5.42 4.55
N GLN A 103 9.04 -5.07 3.33
CA GLN A 103 9.93 -5.13 2.15
C GLN A 103 11.13 -4.19 2.29
N LEU A 104 10.91 -2.96 2.75
CA LEU A 104 11.97 -1.98 2.96
C LEU A 104 12.99 -2.44 4.02
N LEU A 105 12.52 -3.08 5.10
CA LEU A 105 13.41 -3.67 6.09
C LEU A 105 14.24 -4.83 5.50
N GLN A 106 13.59 -5.74 4.76
CA GLN A 106 14.26 -6.89 4.13
C GLN A 106 15.30 -6.45 3.10
N THR A 107 15.02 -5.41 2.33
CA THR A 107 15.95 -4.83 1.36
C THR A 107 16.97 -3.88 1.98
N LYS A 108 16.96 -3.71 3.32
CA LYS A 108 17.85 -2.82 4.09
C LYS A 108 17.76 -1.35 3.66
N LYS A 109 16.64 -0.92 3.10
CA LYS A 109 16.37 0.49 2.80
C LYS A 109 16.06 1.29 4.07
N ILE A 110 15.49 0.64 5.09
CA ILE A 110 15.26 1.20 6.42
C ILE A 110 15.80 0.28 7.50
N THR A 111 16.08 0.85 8.67
CA THR A 111 16.45 0.11 9.88
C THR A 111 15.23 -0.41 10.62
N LEU A 112 15.41 -1.39 11.50
CA LEU A 112 14.34 -1.91 12.36
C LEU A 112 13.71 -0.80 13.25
N ALA A 113 14.52 0.17 13.72
CA ALA A 113 14.03 1.29 14.51
C ALA A 113 13.10 2.20 13.68
N GLN A 114 13.52 2.55 12.46
CA GLN A 114 12.70 3.34 11.53
C GLN A 114 11.41 2.61 11.15
N GLN A 115 11.48 1.30 10.86
CA GLN A 115 10.29 0.49 10.60
C GLN A 115 9.30 0.58 11.76
N LYS A 116 9.75 0.36 12.99
CA LYS A 116 8.87 0.42 14.18
C LYS A 116 8.21 1.78 14.34
N THR A 117 8.94 2.87 14.13
CA THR A 117 8.39 4.22 14.21
C THR A 117 7.29 4.43 13.17
N LEU A 118 7.56 4.09 11.90
CA LEU A 118 6.60 4.24 10.81
C LEU A 118 5.38 3.32 10.98
N GLU A 119 5.60 2.08 11.46
CA GLU A 119 4.53 1.13 11.76
C GLU A 119 3.63 1.62 12.88
N GLN A 120 4.17 2.26 13.92
CA GLN A 120 3.39 2.88 15.00
C GLN A 120 2.54 4.05 14.49
N GLN A 121 3.07 4.89 13.61
CA GLN A 121 2.30 6.00 13.01
C GLN A 121 1.13 5.45 12.19
N LEU A 122 1.38 4.44 11.35
CA LEU A 122 0.34 3.80 10.54
C LEU A 122 -0.75 3.17 11.43
N MET A 123 -0.34 2.47 12.49
CA MET A 123 -1.24 1.82 13.44
C MET A 123 -2.15 2.83 14.17
N GLN A 124 -1.62 3.98 14.59
CA GLN A 124 -2.44 5.02 15.26
C GLN A 124 -3.57 5.53 14.37
N VAL A 125 -3.29 5.77 13.08
CA VAL A 125 -4.32 6.22 12.12
C VAL A 125 -5.31 5.09 11.83
N GLU A 126 -4.83 3.85 11.72
CA GLU A 126 -5.64 2.66 11.50
C GLU A 126 -6.62 2.42 12.66
N GLU A 127 -6.17 2.56 13.91
CA GLU A 127 -7.02 2.43 15.11
C GLU A 127 -8.12 3.50 15.13
N ALA A 128 -7.76 4.75 14.81
CA ALA A 128 -8.75 5.83 14.70
C ALA A 128 -9.78 5.54 13.58
N TYR A 129 -9.33 5.07 12.43
CA TYR A 129 -10.19 4.66 11.33
C TYR A 129 -11.14 3.52 11.75
N GLN A 130 -10.62 2.50 12.44
CA GLN A 130 -11.42 1.38 12.91
C GLN A 130 -12.55 1.81 13.86
N GLN A 131 -12.30 2.82 14.68
CA GLN A 131 -13.30 3.35 15.62
C GLN A 131 -14.35 4.23 14.90
N LEU A 132 -13.93 5.06 13.96
CA LEU A 132 -14.79 6.04 13.31
C LEU A 132 -15.62 5.43 12.17
N GLU A 133 -15.07 4.50 11.40
CA GLU A 133 -15.64 3.99 10.16
C GLU A 133 -16.19 2.55 10.28
N THR A 134 -16.70 2.22 11.46
CA THR A 134 -17.22 0.86 11.75
C THR A 134 -18.24 0.38 10.72
N GLN A 135 -19.13 1.25 10.24
CA GLN A 135 -20.16 0.87 9.26
C GLN A 135 -19.55 0.47 7.92
N GLN A 136 -18.53 1.20 7.45
CA GLN A 136 -17.84 0.92 6.21
C GLN A 136 -17.06 -0.40 6.30
N ILE A 137 -16.35 -0.62 7.40
CA ILE A 137 -15.65 -1.87 7.69
C ILE A 137 -16.62 -3.05 7.66
N GLN A 138 -17.78 -2.93 8.30
CA GLN A 138 -18.80 -3.97 8.30
C GLN A 138 -19.43 -4.19 6.91
N ALA A 139 -19.52 -3.14 6.08
CA ALA A 139 -19.99 -3.28 4.70
C ALA A 139 -18.99 -4.09 3.86
N ILE A 140 -17.69 -3.81 3.98
CA ILE A 140 -16.63 -4.59 3.32
C ILE A 140 -16.67 -6.05 3.79
N LYS A 141 -16.71 -6.30 5.12
CA LYS A 141 -16.80 -7.68 5.67
C LYS A 141 -18.00 -8.45 5.09
N ARG A 142 -19.18 -7.84 5.05
CA ARG A 142 -20.39 -8.48 4.48
C ARG A 142 -20.20 -8.83 2.99
N ASN A 143 -19.63 -7.92 2.21
CA ASN A 143 -19.36 -8.17 0.79
C ASN A 143 -18.36 -9.32 0.59
N LEU A 144 -17.35 -9.42 1.45
CA LEU A 144 -16.37 -10.50 1.41
C LEU A 144 -16.98 -11.86 1.74
N LEU A 145 -17.92 -11.92 2.70
CA LEU A 145 -18.60 -13.17 3.12
C LEU A 145 -19.48 -13.78 2.02
N VAL A 146 -19.92 -12.98 1.05
CA VAL A 146 -20.73 -13.46 -0.10
C VAL A 146 -19.88 -13.66 -1.36
N SER A 147 -18.55 -13.54 -1.26
CA SER A 147 -17.65 -13.70 -2.41
C SER A 147 -17.71 -15.08 -3.04
N ASP A 148 -17.99 -16.11 -2.26
CA ASP A 148 -18.12 -17.49 -2.68
C ASP A 148 -19.33 -17.74 -3.61
N GLN A 149 -20.31 -16.83 -3.61
CA GLN A 149 -21.48 -16.86 -4.49
C GLN A 149 -21.22 -16.22 -5.86
N LEU A 150 -20.07 -15.53 -6.01
CA LEU A 150 -19.68 -14.84 -7.22
C LEU A 150 -18.95 -15.77 -8.20
N PRO A 151 -19.01 -15.53 -9.52
CA PRO A 151 -18.13 -16.16 -10.48
C PRO A 151 -16.64 -15.93 -10.12
N VAL A 152 -15.78 -16.90 -10.41
CA VAL A 152 -14.36 -16.88 -10.00
C VAL A 152 -13.64 -15.57 -10.37
N TYR A 153 -13.89 -15.02 -11.56
CA TYR A 153 -13.27 -13.76 -11.99
C TYR A 153 -13.72 -12.55 -11.18
N GLN A 154 -14.95 -12.59 -10.63
CA GLN A 154 -15.45 -11.54 -9.74
C GLN A 154 -14.97 -11.74 -8.29
N GLN A 155 -14.75 -12.98 -7.87
CA GLN A 155 -14.19 -13.26 -6.55
C GLN A 155 -12.87 -12.53 -6.34
N LEU A 156 -11.93 -12.62 -7.29
CA LEU A 156 -10.64 -11.94 -7.20
C LEU A 156 -10.76 -10.41 -7.11
N ALA A 157 -11.68 -9.83 -7.85
CA ALA A 157 -11.94 -8.39 -7.77
C ALA A 157 -12.53 -8.00 -6.39
N ASN A 158 -13.47 -8.82 -5.89
CA ASN A 158 -14.14 -8.54 -4.62
C ASN A 158 -13.22 -8.69 -3.42
N ILE A 159 -12.42 -9.77 -3.36
CA ILE A 159 -11.51 -10.00 -2.21
C ILE A 159 -10.43 -8.91 -2.08
N LYS A 160 -10.02 -8.27 -3.17
CA LYS A 160 -9.08 -7.14 -3.12
C LYS A 160 -9.60 -5.95 -2.32
N THR A 161 -10.93 -5.83 -2.15
CA THR A 161 -11.49 -4.80 -1.27
C THR A 161 -11.12 -4.99 0.19
N SER A 162 -10.66 -6.21 0.58
CA SER A 162 -10.15 -6.46 1.93
C SER A 162 -8.88 -5.68 2.28
N LEU A 163 -8.13 -5.19 1.27
CA LEU A 163 -6.94 -4.35 1.48
C LEU A 163 -7.28 -3.00 2.16
N TYR A 164 -8.53 -2.57 2.09
CA TYR A 164 -9.04 -1.37 2.78
C TYR A 164 -9.48 -1.64 4.22
N LEU A 165 -9.38 -2.89 4.70
CA LEU A 165 -9.65 -3.23 6.09
C LEU A 165 -8.45 -2.90 6.98
N PRO A 166 -8.69 -2.51 8.24
CA PRO A 166 -7.65 -2.51 9.26
C PRO A 166 -6.97 -3.88 9.36
N LYS A 167 -5.67 -3.90 9.59
CA LYS A 167 -4.87 -5.14 9.61
C LYS A 167 -5.43 -6.23 10.54
N PRO A 168 -5.89 -5.93 11.78
CA PRO A 168 -6.49 -6.96 12.64
C PRO A 168 -7.75 -7.57 12.01
N VAL A 169 -8.59 -6.74 11.39
CA VAL A 169 -9.81 -7.17 10.72
C VAL A 169 -9.51 -7.94 9.44
N PHE A 170 -8.52 -7.48 8.66
CA PHE A 170 -8.04 -8.20 7.47
C PHE A 170 -7.57 -9.61 7.82
N VAL A 171 -6.74 -9.75 8.86
CA VAL A 171 -6.22 -11.05 9.31
C VAL A 171 -7.35 -11.99 9.77
N GLU A 172 -8.33 -11.48 10.51
CA GLU A 172 -9.52 -12.24 10.92
C GLU A 172 -10.27 -12.77 9.69
N VAL A 173 -10.63 -11.88 8.76
CA VAL A 173 -11.36 -12.23 7.54
C VAL A 173 -10.57 -13.19 6.65
N ALA A 174 -9.27 -12.97 6.50
CA ALA A 174 -8.40 -13.84 5.71
C ALA A 174 -8.37 -15.27 6.29
N LYS A 175 -8.24 -15.42 7.62
CA LYS A 175 -8.28 -16.74 8.30
C LYS A 175 -9.59 -17.49 8.02
N ASP A 176 -10.72 -16.79 8.04
CA ASP A 176 -12.02 -17.39 7.75
C ASP A 176 -12.15 -17.79 6.28
N LEU A 177 -11.77 -16.91 5.37
CA LEU A 177 -11.94 -17.12 3.93
C LEU A 177 -11.00 -18.19 3.34
N VAL A 178 -9.79 -18.36 3.87
CA VAL A 178 -8.89 -19.46 3.43
C VAL A 178 -9.40 -20.84 3.83
N MET A 179 -10.35 -20.91 4.78
CA MET A 179 -11.06 -22.14 5.17
C MET A 179 -12.41 -22.31 4.48
N ASN A 180 -12.86 -21.35 3.66
CA ASN A 180 -14.13 -21.44 2.94
C ASN A 180 -14.00 -22.33 1.71
N GLN A 181 -14.63 -23.52 1.75
CA GLN A 181 -14.62 -24.49 0.66
C GLN A 181 -15.27 -24.00 -0.64
N ALA A 182 -16.26 -23.10 -0.54
CA ALA A 182 -16.97 -22.55 -1.68
C ALA A 182 -16.20 -21.41 -2.37
N LEU A 183 -15.21 -20.81 -1.68
CA LEU A 183 -14.32 -19.83 -2.28
C LEU A 183 -13.31 -20.53 -3.20
N SER A 184 -13.08 -19.94 -4.38
CA SER A 184 -12.13 -20.51 -5.35
C SER A 184 -10.73 -20.64 -4.75
N TYR A 185 -9.99 -21.65 -5.19
CA TYR A 185 -8.60 -21.86 -4.79
C TYR A 185 -7.74 -20.60 -5.02
N PHE A 186 -7.88 -19.94 -6.17
CA PHE A 186 -7.13 -18.71 -6.48
C PHE A 186 -7.39 -17.58 -5.49
N ALA A 187 -8.63 -17.43 -5.02
CA ALA A 187 -8.98 -16.42 -4.02
C ALA A 187 -8.40 -16.75 -2.65
N ARG A 188 -8.40 -18.03 -2.25
CA ARG A 188 -7.76 -18.50 -1.02
C ARG A 188 -6.24 -18.31 -1.06
N GLU A 189 -5.61 -18.66 -2.20
CA GLU A 189 -4.18 -18.48 -2.43
C GLU A 189 -3.76 -17.02 -2.30
N TRP A 190 -4.54 -16.09 -2.87
CA TRP A 190 -4.29 -14.66 -2.76
C TRP A 190 -4.20 -14.20 -1.29
N PHE A 191 -5.14 -14.60 -0.42
CA PHE A 191 -5.08 -14.27 1.00
C PHE A 191 -3.84 -14.85 1.70
N ILE A 192 -3.43 -16.06 1.34
CA ILE A 192 -2.22 -16.68 1.90
C ILE A 192 -0.97 -15.89 1.48
N GLU A 193 -0.92 -15.42 0.23
CA GLU A 193 0.17 -14.57 -0.25
C GLU A 193 0.24 -13.23 0.48
N GLU A 194 -0.89 -12.54 0.66
CA GLU A 194 -0.94 -11.28 1.40
C GLU A 194 -0.51 -11.48 2.88
N LEU A 195 -0.97 -12.53 3.54
CA LEU A 195 -0.54 -12.88 4.89
C LEU A 195 0.97 -13.21 4.95
N ALA A 196 1.53 -13.85 3.93
CA ALA A 196 2.97 -14.10 3.85
C ALA A 196 3.76 -12.81 3.67
N LEU A 197 3.29 -11.88 2.83
CA LEU A 197 3.90 -10.55 2.65
C LEU A 197 3.85 -9.72 3.94
N LEU A 198 2.76 -9.83 4.71
CA LEU A 198 2.63 -9.24 6.04
C LEU A 198 3.53 -9.90 7.10
N GLN A 199 4.21 -11.00 6.77
CA GLN A 199 5.01 -11.80 7.72
C GLN A 199 4.16 -12.28 8.91
N PHE A 200 2.97 -12.83 8.61
CA PHE A 200 2.10 -13.40 9.61
C PHE A 200 2.81 -14.53 10.37
N SER A 201 2.94 -14.41 11.69
CA SER A 201 3.83 -15.25 12.51
C SER A 201 3.15 -16.46 13.15
N GLU A 202 1.81 -16.52 13.16
CA GLU A 202 1.09 -17.65 13.69
C GLU A 202 0.93 -18.76 12.64
N PRO A 203 0.80 -20.04 13.05
CA PRO A 203 0.41 -21.10 12.13
C PRO A 203 -0.92 -20.82 11.45
N LEU A 204 -0.94 -20.82 10.11
CA LEU A 204 -2.15 -20.63 9.30
C LEU A 204 -2.66 -21.99 8.83
N THR A 205 -3.90 -22.33 9.18
CA THR A 205 -4.62 -23.48 8.60
C THR A 205 -5.49 -22.97 7.45
N PHE A 206 -5.43 -23.65 6.31
CA PHE A 206 -6.17 -23.29 5.08
C PHE A 206 -6.56 -24.55 4.31
N LEU A 207 -7.56 -24.45 3.44
CA LEU A 207 -7.93 -25.52 2.54
C LEU A 207 -7.08 -25.50 1.27
N TRP A 208 -6.42 -26.61 0.99
CA TRP A 208 -5.67 -26.82 -0.25
C TRP A 208 -6.62 -26.91 -1.48
N TYR A 209 -6.07 -27.02 -2.68
CA TYR A 209 -6.87 -27.12 -3.91
C TYR A 209 -7.84 -28.31 -3.94
N ASP A 210 -7.51 -29.40 -3.22
CA ASP A 210 -8.33 -30.60 -3.05
C ASP A 210 -9.28 -30.51 -1.84
N ASN A 211 -9.41 -29.32 -1.26
CA ASN A 211 -10.18 -29.02 -0.05
C ASN A 211 -9.73 -29.78 1.20
N GLN A 212 -8.50 -30.33 1.21
CA GLN A 212 -7.93 -30.88 2.43
C GLN A 212 -7.25 -29.79 3.25
N PRO A 213 -7.42 -29.78 4.59
CA PRO A 213 -6.79 -28.79 5.45
C PRO A 213 -5.28 -29.00 5.49
N GLN A 214 -4.55 -27.87 5.37
CA GLN A 214 -3.11 -27.81 5.50
C GLN A 214 -2.76 -26.72 6.51
N THR A 215 -1.65 -26.89 7.25
CA THR A 215 -1.15 -25.86 8.15
C THR A 215 0.26 -25.46 7.76
N VAL A 216 0.55 -24.17 7.75
CA VAL A 216 1.85 -23.60 7.37
C VAL A 216 2.24 -22.47 8.29
N LEU A 217 3.55 -22.26 8.49
CA LEU A 217 4.11 -21.05 9.08
C LEU A 217 4.59 -20.15 7.94
N LEU A 218 4.06 -18.92 7.88
CA LEU A 218 4.33 -17.96 6.80
C LEU A 218 5.51 -17.04 7.10
N GLU A 219 5.93 -16.95 8.36
CA GLU A 219 7.07 -16.12 8.77
C GLU A 219 8.34 -16.48 7.97
N GLY A 220 9.05 -15.46 7.50
CA GLY A 220 10.25 -15.62 6.65
C GLY A 220 9.99 -15.99 5.20
N LYS A 221 8.73 -16.17 4.79
CA LYS A 221 8.35 -16.41 3.39
C LYS A 221 8.15 -15.05 2.69
N THR A 222 8.79 -14.87 1.56
CA THR A 222 8.74 -13.61 0.80
C THR A 222 8.31 -13.86 -0.63
N GLY A 223 7.16 -13.29 -1.01
CA GLY A 223 6.62 -13.30 -2.36
C GLY A 223 6.03 -14.61 -2.84
N PRO A 224 5.31 -14.58 -3.96
CA PRO A 224 4.56 -15.73 -4.50
C PRO A 224 5.46 -16.93 -4.83
N LEU A 225 6.71 -16.69 -5.27
CA LEU A 225 7.67 -17.74 -5.61
C LEU A 225 8.19 -18.53 -4.40
N ASN A 226 8.03 -17.99 -3.19
CA ASN A 226 8.50 -18.60 -1.94
C ASN A 226 7.36 -19.10 -1.06
N THR A 227 6.11 -19.00 -1.52
CA THR A 227 4.99 -19.58 -0.78
C THR A 227 5.08 -21.11 -0.82
N PRO A 228 4.67 -21.81 0.25
CA PRO A 228 4.60 -23.27 0.26
C PRO A 228 3.76 -23.83 -0.89
N ILE A 229 2.76 -23.07 -1.31
CA ILE A 229 1.85 -23.38 -2.41
C ILE A 229 2.62 -23.43 -3.74
N TYR A 230 3.33 -22.37 -4.08
CA TYR A 230 4.10 -22.32 -5.33
C TYR A 230 5.18 -23.42 -5.37
N SER A 231 5.91 -23.61 -4.27
CA SER A 231 6.93 -24.68 -4.16
C SER A 231 6.32 -26.07 -4.35
N LYS A 232 5.13 -26.32 -3.79
CA LYS A 232 4.43 -27.59 -3.92
C LYS A 232 3.90 -27.80 -5.35
N ILE A 233 3.30 -26.77 -5.97
CA ILE A 233 2.87 -26.81 -7.37
C ILE A 233 4.04 -27.12 -8.30
N CYS A 234 5.16 -26.41 -8.14
CA CYS A 234 6.36 -26.66 -8.94
C CYS A 234 6.90 -28.07 -8.77
N THR A 235 6.85 -28.63 -7.56
CA THR A 235 7.27 -30.00 -7.28
C THR A 235 6.34 -31.02 -7.95
N GLU A 236 5.03 -30.83 -7.87
CA GLU A 236 4.06 -31.72 -8.49
C GLU A 236 4.09 -31.68 -10.03
N LEU A 237 4.33 -30.47 -10.61
CA LEU A 237 4.49 -30.31 -12.07
C LEU A 237 5.79 -30.94 -12.60
N ARG A 238 6.86 -30.97 -11.79
CA ARG A 238 8.12 -31.65 -12.17
C ARG A 238 8.06 -33.17 -12.09
N ASN A 239 7.14 -33.70 -11.32
CA ASN A 239 6.97 -35.12 -11.10
C ASN A 239 5.94 -35.77 -12.07
N ARG A 240 5.38 -34.98 -13.00
CA ARG A 240 4.52 -35.41 -14.10
C ARG A 240 5.28 -35.36 -15.43
#